data_61ae5f25ca8b4c5555b9f351dbb48655
#
_entry.id   61ae5f25ca8b4c5555b9f351dbb48655
#
_cell.length_a   1.000
_cell.length_b   1.000
_cell.length_c   1.000
_cell.angle_alpha   90.00
_cell.angle_beta   90.00
_cell.angle_gamma   90.00
#
_symmetry.space_group_name_H-M   'P 1'
#
loop_
_entity.id
_entity.type
_entity.pdbx_description
1 polymer ?
#
loop_
_entity_poly.entity_id
_entity_poly.type
_entity_poly.pdbx_seq_one_letter_code
_entity_poly.pdbx_strand_id
1 'polypeptide(L)'
;MNILVTGGAGYIGSHTCVELLNSGYDVTVIDNLCNANPKSLKRVEAITGRKVKFYEGDVRDEALLRKIFAENEISAVIHFAGLKAVGESVAQPWRYYDNNLNTTLVLTKVMTDVGCKKIIFSSSATVYSGDNEMPLRETSRTGSCTNPYGWTKYMTEQILSGIAFADKEWSVVLLRYFNPIGAHESGMIGEDPRGIPNNLMPYLTQVAIGRREKLSVYGNDYPTPDGTGVRDYIHVVDLAKGHVAAVKYVVSGLGCEVFNLGTGIGYSVLDMVHAFEKANGVKVPYQIVGRRPGDLPTCYADPAKSERVLGWKAEKNLEDMCRDSWNWQSKNPMGYGE
;
A
#
# COMPACT_ATOMS: atom_id res chain seq x y z
N MET A 1 -6.21 22.81 -1.25
CA MET A 1 -7.15 21.68 -1.13
C MET A 1 -6.54 20.72 -0.13
N ASN A 2 -7.29 20.35 0.92
CA ASN A 2 -6.81 19.52 2.01
C ASN A 2 -7.28 18.07 1.85
N ILE A 3 -6.37 17.13 1.93
CA ILE A 3 -6.63 15.69 1.80
C ILE A 3 -6.47 15.03 3.17
N LEU A 4 -7.51 14.33 3.62
CA LEU A 4 -7.41 13.47 4.80
C LEU A 4 -6.79 12.14 4.40
N VAL A 5 -5.68 11.77 5.05
CA VAL A 5 -4.97 10.50 4.84
C VAL A 5 -5.10 9.65 6.09
N THR A 6 -5.93 8.62 6.05
CA THR A 6 -6.03 7.67 7.16
C THR A 6 -4.91 6.63 7.04
N GLY A 7 -4.22 6.31 8.14
CA GLY A 7 -3.03 5.44 8.08
C GLY A 7 -1.81 6.16 7.47
N GLY A 8 -1.79 7.50 7.53
CA GLY A 8 -0.77 8.33 6.86
C GLY A 8 0.62 8.28 7.47
N ALA A 9 0.78 7.78 8.71
CA ALA A 9 2.08 7.58 9.34
C ALA A 9 2.75 6.25 8.91
N GLY A 10 2.01 5.38 8.22
CA GLY A 10 2.50 4.09 7.71
C GLY A 10 3.43 4.25 6.50
N TYR A 11 3.93 3.11 6.00
CA TYR A 11 4.87 3.06 4.88
C TYR A 11 4.35 3.77 3.62
N ILE A 12 3.25 3.29 3.03
CA ILE A 12 2.68 3.88 1.81
C ILE A 12 2.13 5.28 2.12
N GLY A 13 1.47 5.43 3.28
CA GLY A 13 0.87 6.69 3.70
C GLY A 13 1.87 7.85 3.80
N SER A 14 3.04 7.64 4.41
CA SER A 14 4.07 8.68 4.56
C SER A 14 4.66 9.11 3.22
N HIS A 15 4.93 8.17 2.29
CA HIS A 15 5.37 8.49 0.94
C HIS A 15 4.29 9.24 0.15
N THR A 16 3.02 8.85 0.32
CA THR A 16 1.90 9.56 -0.31
C THR A 16 1.75 10.99 0.25
N CYS A 17 1.97 11.18 1.56
CA CYS A 17 1.99 12.53 2.15
C CYS A 17 3.09 13.41 1.52
N VAL A 18 4.29 12.86 1.24
CA VAL A 18 5.35 13.61 0.53
C VAL A 18 4.87 14.06 -0.84
N GLU A 19 4.35 13.14 -1.65
CA GLU A 19 3.92 13.44 -3.02
C GLU A 19 2.71 14.40 -3.07
N LEU A 20 1.78 14.30 -2.13
CA LEU A 20 0.67 15.25 -1.98
C LEU A 20 1.17 16.66 -1.66
N LEU A 21 2.04 16.80 -0.67
CA LEU A 21 2.60 18.09 -0.26
C LEU A 21 3.42 18.72 -1.39
N ASN A 22 4.25 17.94 -2.09
CA ASN A 22 5.02 18.38 -3.25
C ASN A 22 4.11 18.81 -4.42
N SER A 23 2.92 18.20 -4.53
CA SER A 23 1.90 18.56 -5.53
C SER A 23 1.01 19.74 -5.12
N GLY A 24 1.30 20.40 -3.98
CA GLY A 24 0.61 21.61 -3.53
C GLY A 24 -0.65 21.36 -2.69
N TYR A 25 -0.99 20.12 -2.36
CA TYR A 25 -2.08 19.79 -1.44
C TYR A 25 -1.69 20.06 0.01
N ASP A 26 -2.67 20.36 0.86
CA ASP A 26 -2.52 20.30 2.30
C ASP A 26 -2.89 18.88 2.77
N VAL A 27 -2.26 18.42 3.83
CA VAL A 27 -2.42 17.04 4.31
C VAL A 27 -2.79 17.04 5.78
N THR A 28 -3.92 16.38 6.07
CA THR A 28 -4.33 16.01 7.42
C THR A 28 -4.22 14.49 7.56
N VAL A 29 -3.61 14.00 8.62
CA VAL A 29 -3.39 12.57 8.87
C VAL A 29 -4.11 12.13 10.13
N ILE A 30 -4.76 10.99 10.09
CA ILE A 30 -5.19 10.21 11.27
C ILE A 30 -4.52 8.84 11.23
N ASP A 31 -3.89 8.43 12.35
CA ASP A 31 -3.24 7.13 12.50
C ASP A 31 -3.22 6.73 13.98
N ASN A 32 -3.55 5.48 14.29
CA ASN A 32 -3.51 4.97 15.66
C ASN A 32 -2.14 4.40 16.07
N LEU A 33 -1.16 4.50 15.18
CA LEU A 33 0.23 4.07 15.37
C LEU A 33 0.41 2.59 15.74
N CYS A 34 -0.60 1.73 15.51
CA CYS A 34 -0.49 0.31 15.83
C CYS A 34 0.59 -0.41 15.02
N ASN A 35 0.88 0.06 13.80
CA ASN A 35 1.95 -0.46 12.93
C ASN A 35 2.70 0.67 12.19
N ALA A 36 2.80 1.84 12.83
CA ALA A 36 3.48 3.00 12.29
C ALA A 36 4.28 3.72 13.39
N ASN A 37 5.14 4.64 12.98
CA ASN A 37 5.92 5.48 13.89
C ASN A 37 5.70 6.96 13.52
N PRO A 38 5.32 7.84 14.47
CA PRO A 38 5.06 9.24 14.19
C PRO A 38 6.30 10.01 13.69
N LYS A 39 7.52 9.46 13.88
CA LYS A 39 8.75 10.01 13.29
C LYS A 39 8.69 10.06 11.76
N SER A 40 7.90 9.17 11.11
CA SER A 40 7.71 9.21 9.66
C SER A 40 7.15 10.55 9.22
N LEU A 41 6.13 11.09 9.91
CA LEU A 41 5.51 12.36 9.58
C LEU A 41 6.44 13.55 9.82
N LYS A 42 7.26 13.53 10.90
CA LYS A 42 8.30 14.54 11.12
C LYS A 42 9.33 14.55 9.99
N ARG A 43 9.68 13.37 9.46
CA ARG A 43 10.59 13.24 8.33
C ARG A 43 9.93 13.65 7.01
N VAL A 44 8.61 13.43 6.83
CA VAL A 44 7.84 14.01 5.72
C VAL A 44 7.92 15.54 5.72
N GLU A 45 7.72 16.17 6.89
CA GLU A 45 7.86 17.63 7.03
C GLU A 45 9.29 18.10 6.70
N ALA A 46 10.32 17.35 7.14
CA ALA A 46 11.71 17.69 6.83
C ALA A 46 12.06 17.55 5.34
N ILE A 47 11.48 16.56 4.64
CA ILE A 47 11.67 16.35 3.21
C ILE A 47 10.99 17.47 2.40
N THR A 48 9.77 17.83 2.77
CA THR A 48 8.92 18.71 1.95
C THR A 48 9.00 20.20 2.36
N GLY A 49 9.50 20.50 3.54
CA GLY A 49 9.45 21.82 4.15
C GLY A 49 8.03 22.28 4.54
N ARG A 50 7.02 21.39 4.45
CA ARG A 50 5.60 21.69 4.72
C ARG A 50 5.09 20.90 5.92
N LYS A 51 4.13 21.48 6.63
CA LYS A 51 3.53 20.86 7.82
C LYS A 51 2.46 19.83 7.47
N VAL A 52 2.37 18.79 8.31
CA VAL A 52 1.32 17.79 8.31
C VAL A 52 0.48 17.97 9.57
N LYS A 53 -0.83 18.16 9.43
CA LYS A 53 -1.74 18.18 10.58
C LYS A 53 -2.01 16.74 11.00
N PHE A 54 -1.56 16.35 12.19
CA PHE A 54 -1.64 14.97 12.66
C PHE A 54 -2.58 14.82 13.85
N TYR A 55 -3.45 13.83 13.76
CA TYR A 55 -4.33 13.36 14.83
C TYR A 55 -3.99 11.91 15.16
N GLU A 56 -3.49 11.66 16.36
CA GLU A 56 -3.30 10.31 16.84
C GLU A 56 -4.65 9.75 17.30
N GLY A 57 -5.10 8.66 16.66
CA GLY A 57 -6.38 8.02 16.99
C GLY A 57 -6.84 6.99 15.99
N ASP A 58 -7.88 6.27 16.38
CA ASP A 58 -8.45 5.20 15.56
C ASP A 58 -9.55 5.75 14.63
N VAL A 59 -9.54 5.33 13.36
CA VAL A 59 -10.56 5.72 12.37
C VAL A 59 -11.96 5.22 12.77
N ARG A 60 -12.07 4.24 13.65
CA ARG A 60 -13.34 3.77 14.20
C ARG A 60 -13.92 4.69 15.29
N ASP A 61 -13.15 5.67 15.76
CA ASP A 61 -13.65 6.72 16.67
C ASP A 61 -14.42 7.78 15.86
N GLU A 62 -15.75 7.61 15.83
CA GLU A 62 -16.65 8.51 15.11
C GLU A 62 -16.56 9.96 15.63
N ALA A 63 -16.40 10.15 16.94
CA ALA A 63 -16.32 11.48 17.54
C ALA A 63 -15.03 12.21 17.10
N LEU A 64 -13.91 11.49 17.06
CA LEU A 64 -12.63 12.03 16.57
C LEU A 64 -12.72 12.38 15.07
N LEU A 65 -13.31 11.51 14.25
CA LEU A 65 -13.50 11.81 12.83
C LEU A 65 -14.35 13.07 12.62
N ARG A 66 -15.48 13.20 13.31
CA ARG A 66 -16.34 14.40 13.26
C ARG A 66 -15.58 15.65 13.64
N LYS A 67 -14.74 15.58 14.69
CA LYS A 67 -13.87 16.68 15.09
C LYS A 67 -12.88 17.03 13.95
N ILE A 68 -12.22 16.03 13.35
CA ILE A 68 -11.27 16.26 12.25
C ILE A 68 -11.96 16.98 11.08
N PHE A 69 -13.13 16.55 10.66
CA PHE A 69 -13.87 17.19 9.57
C PHE A 69 -14.37 18.60 9.95
N ALA A 70 -14.73 18.82 11.19
CA ALA A 70 -15.17 20.15 11.68
C ALA A 70 -14.01 21.17 11.74
N GLU A 71 -12.81 20.72 12.08
CA GLU A 71 -11.61 21.56 12.22
C GLU A 71 -10.84 21.76 10.91
N ASN A 72 -11.20 21.02 9.85
CA ASN A 72 -10.47 21.03 8.59
C ASN A 72 -11.42 20.96 7.40
N GLU A 73 -11.20 21.81 6.42
CA GLU A 73 -11.91 21.77 5.13
C GLU A 73 -11.39 20.60 4.27
N ILE A 74 -11.81 19.38 4.59
CA ILE A 74 -11.39 18.18 3.88
C ILE A 74 -12.12 18.08 2.53
N SER A 75 -11.35 18.02 1.46
CA SER A 75 -11.87 17.92 0.08
C SER A 75 -12.03 16.50 -0.43
N ALA A 76 -11.16 15.59 0.04
CA ALA A 76 -11.19 14.17 -0.30
C ALA A 76 -10.43 13.35 0.76
N VAL A 77 -10.66 12.04 0.77
CA VAL A 77 -10.02 11.10 1.69
C VAL A 77 -9.22 10.07 0.92
N ILE A 78 -7.98 9.79 1.38
CA ILE A 78 -7.23 8.59 0.99
C ILE A 78 -7.26 7.63 2.18
N HIS A 79 -7.83 6.46 1.98
CA HIS A 79 -8.06 5.49 3.04
C HIS A 79 -7.06 4.34 2.98
N PHE A 80 -5.96 4.45 3.77
CA PHE A 80 -4.96 3.39 3.97
C PHE A 80 -5.20 2.60 5.25
N ALA A 81 -5.83 3.19 6.27
CA ALA A 81 -5.98 2.57 7.57
C ALA A 81 -6.60 1.17 7.47
N GLY A 82 -5.87 0.17 7.97
CA GLY A 82 -6.29 -1.23 7.98
C GLY A 82 -5.12 -2.16 8.26
N LEU A 83 -5.41 -3.30 8.82
CA LEU A 83 -4.45 -4.39 9.04
C LEU A 83 -4.12 -5.05 7.71
N LYS A 84 -2.82 -5.36 7.46
CA LYS A 84 -2.34 -5.78 6.12
C LYS A 84 -1.59 -7.12 6.08
N ALA A 85 -1.34 -7.76 7.22
CA ALA A 85 -0.51 -8.96 7.28
C ALA A 85 -1.33 -10.21 6.94
N VAL A 86 -1.09 -10.81 5.76
CA VAL A 86 -1.82 -11.98 5.26
C VAL A 86 -1.77 -13.15 6.25
N GLY A 87 -0.58 -13.51 6.74
CA GLY A 87 -0.43 -14.63 7.69
C GLY A 87 -1.14 -14.38 9.03
N GLU A 88 -1.07 -13.15 9.56
CA GLU A 88 -1.81 -12.77 10.77
C GLU A 88 -3.33 -12.83 10.56
N SER A 89 -3.81 -12.47 9.36
CA SER A 89 -5.24 -12.53 9.06
C SER A 89 -5.81 -13.95 9.14
N VAL A 90 -5.02 -14.95 8.76
CA VAL A 90 -5.41 -16.36 8.88
C VAL A 90 -5.45 -16.81 10.34
N ALA A 91 -4.50 -16.34 11.15
CA ALA A 91 -4.44 -16.68 12.58
C ALA A 91 -5.47 -15.89 13.41
N GLN A 92 -5.84 -14.69 12.99
CA GLN A 92 -6.72 -13.77 13.72
C GLN A 92 -7.81 -13.17 12.81
N PRO A 93 -8.66 -13.98 12.15
CA PRO A 93 -9.60 -13.49 11.12
C PRO A 93 -10.60 -12.48 11.69
N TRP A 94 -11.11 -12.72 12.89
CA TRP A 94 -12.05 -11.83 13.56
C TRP A 94 -11.51 -10.40 13.72
N ARG A 95 -10.26 -10.27 14.14
CA ARG A 95 -9.58 -8.98 14.28
C ARG A 95 -9.50 -8.23 12.94
N TYR A 96 -9.27 -8.95 11.83
CA TYR A 96 -9.18 -8.36 10.51
C TYR A 96 -10.54 -7.90 9.99
N TYR A 97 -11.58 -8.71 10.12
CA TYR A 97 -12.92 -8.30 9.73
C TYR A 97 -13.42 -7.12 10.54
N ASP A 98 -13.31 -7.18 11.88
CA ASP A 98 -13.74 -6.09 12.75
C ASP A 98 -12.97 -4.80 12.43
N ASN A 99 -11.64 -4.85 12.38
CA ASN A 99 -10.85 -3.64 12.14
C ASN A 99 -11.10 -3.07 10.75
N ASN A 100 -10.90 -3.86 9.69
CA ASN A 100 -10.84 -3.33 8.33
C ASN A 100 -12.21 -2.91 7.78
N LEU A 101 -13.28 -3.61 8.13
CA LEU A 101 -14.62 -3.25 7.68
C LEU A 101 -15.17 -2.07 8.48
N ASN A 102 -15.04 -2.08 9.82
CA ASN A 102 -15.57 -1.01 10.65
C ASN A 102 -14.85 0.32 10.42
N THR A 103 -13.53 0.34 10.12
CA THR A 103 -12.85 1.58 9.74
C THR A 103 -13.50 2.22 8.53
N THR A 104 -13.85 1.44 7.51
CA THR A 104 -14.52 1.95 6.30
C THR A 104 -15.95 2.38 6.58
N LEU A 105 -16.72 1.58 7.33
CA LEU A 105 -18.12 1.88 7.63
C LEU A 105 -18.27 3.17 8.45
N VAL A 106 -17.47 3.34 9.51
CA VAL A 106 -17.50 4.54 10.33
C VAL A 106 -17.03 5.76 9.54
N LEU A 107 -15.93 5.62 8.79
CA LEU A 107 -15.41 6.71 7.96
C LEU A 107 -16.46 7.19 6.94
N THR A 108 -17.04 6.28 6.17
CA THR A 108 -18.00 6.63 5.10
C THR A 108 -19.31 7.18 5.68
N LYS A 109 -19.76 6.71 6.85
CA LYS A 109 -20.88 7.31 7.57
C LYS A 109 -20.62 8.79 7.89
N VAL A 110 -19.46 9.08 8.52
CA VAL A 110 -19.11 10.47 8.85
C VAL A 110 -18.95 11.31 7.59
N MET A 111 -18.29 10.79 6.55
CA MET A 111 -18.13 11.46 5.27
C MET A 111 -19.49 11.83 4.63
N THR A 112 -20.47 10.92 4.69
CA THR A 112 -21.84 11.18 4.21
C THR A 112 -22.48 12.33 4.98
N ASP A 113 -22.44 12.27 6.31
CA ASP A 113 -23.08 13.25 7.19
C ASP A 113 -22.51 14.68 7.02
N VAL A 114 -21.22 14.79 6.73
CA VAL A 114 -20.53 16.08 6.51
C VAL A 114 -20.47 16.53 5.05
N GLY A 115 -20.97 15.71 4.10
CA GLY A 115 -20.98 16.02 2.67
C GLY A 115 -19.64 15.85 1.94
N CYS A 116 -18.64 15.23 2.56
CA CYS A 116 -17.37 14.90 1.89
C CYS A 116 -17.48 13.54 1.19
N LYS A 117 -17.88 13.52 -0.08
CA LYS A 117 -18.23 12.31 -0.84
C LYS A 117 -17.16 11.86 -1.84
N LYS A 118 -15.88 12.08 -1.54
CA LYS A 118 -14.74 11.74 -2.41
C LYS A 118 -13.73 10.89 -1.66
N ILE A 119 -13.54 9.64 -2.12
CA ILE A 119 -12.66 8.69 -1.45
C ILE A 119 -11.79 7.89 -2.44
N ILE A 120 -10.52 7.74 -2.09
CA ILE A 120 -9.57 6.83 -2.74
C ILE A 120 -9.26 5.71 -1.73
N PHE A 121 -9.55 4.48 -2.11
CA PHE A 121 -9.34 3.32 -1.25
C PHE A 121 -8.12 2.50 -1.66
N SER A 122 -7.29 2.20 -0.68
CA SER A 122 -6.18 1.27 -0.76
C SER A 122 -6.68 -0.16 -0.86
N SER A 123 -6.97 -0.62 -2.08
CA SER A 123 -7.29 -2.02 -2.34
C SER A 123 -6.00 -2.82 -2.63
N SER A 124 -6.11 -4.04 -3.10
CA SER A 124 -4.99 -4.97 -3.26
C SER A 124 -5.25 -5.96 -4.40
N ALA A 125 -4.19 -6.41 -5.07
CA ALA A 125 -4.26 -7.52 -6.02
C ALA A 125 -4.79 -8.83 -5.39
N THR A 126 -4.81 -8.94 -4.06
CA THR A 126 -5.38 -10.11 -3.35
C THR A 126 -6.90 -10.25 -3.51
N VAL A 127 -7.60 -9.26 -4.09
CA VAL A 127 -9.03 -9.35 -4.41
C VAL A 127 -9.29 -10.18 -5.66
N TYR A 128 -8.30 -10.36 -6.53
CA TYR A 128 -8.42 -11.18 -7.73
C TYR A 128 -8.46 -12.67 -7.39
N SER A 129 -9.29 -13.41 -8.12
CA SER A 129 -9.32 -14.87 -8.02
C SER A 129 -8.03 -15.48 -8.57
N GLY A 130 -7.56 -16.55 -7.94
CA GLY A 130 -6.29 -17.19 -8.29
C GLY A 130 -6.27 -17.94 -9.62
N ASP A 131 -7.42 -18.13 -10.25
CA ASP A 131 -7.63 -18.81 -11.53
C ASP A 131 -7.64 -17.85 -12.74
N ASN A 132 -7.33 -16.58 -12.55
CA ASN A 132 -7.22 -15.62 -13.65
C ASN A 132 -5.95 -15.84 -14.48
N GLU A 133 -6.06 -15.59 -15.79
CA GLU A 133 -4.90 -15.47 -16.68
C GLU A 133 -4.13 -14.17 -16.42
N MET A 134 -2.82 -14.22 -16.61
CA MET A 134 -1.95 -13.05 -16.49
C MET A 134 -1.77 -12.36 -17.86
N PRO A 135 -1.63 -11.01 -17.91
CA PRO A 135 -1.69 -10.06 -16.78
C PRO A 135 -3.09 -9.80 -16.24
N LEU A 136 -3.17 -9.47 -14.93
CA LEU A 136 -4.43 -9.14 -14.27
C LEU A 136 -4.94 -7.77 -14.71
N ARG A 137 -6.19 -7.73 -15.16
CA ARG A 137 -6.90 -6.51 -15.56
C ARG A 137 -7.96 -6.16 -14.52
N GLU A 138 -8.42 -4.92 -14.50
CA GLU A 138 -9.50 -4.48 -13.61
C GLU A 138 -10.81 -5.25 -13.84
N THR A 139 -11.00 -5.80 -15.04
CA THR A 139 -12.11 -6.67 -15.42
C THR A 139 -11.91 -8.14 -15.07
N SER A 140 -10.71 -8.55 -14.65
CA SER A 140 -10.43 -9.92 -14.20
C SER A 140 -11.30 -10.26 -13.01
N ARG A 141 -11.67 -11.54 -12.90
CA ARG A 141 -12.56 -12.06 -11.86
C ARG A 141 -12.01 -11.74 -10.48
N THR A 142 -12.88 -11.25 -9.59
CA THR A 142 -12.61 -10.96 -8.19
C THR A 142 -13.45 -11.83 -7.26
N GLY A 143 -13.13 -11.82 -5.97
CA GLY A 143 -13.68 -12.76 -4.99
C GLY A 143 -12.87 -14.04 -4.95
N SER A 144 -13.35 -15.08 -4.28
CA SER A 144 -12.57 -16.31 -4.04
C SER A 144 -11.20 -16.05 -3.42
N CYS A 145 -11.15 -15.07 -2.50
CA CYS A 145 -9.91 -14.69 -1.81
C CYS A 145 -9.41 -15.84 -0.93
N THR A 146 -8.11 -16.08 -0.90
CA THR A 146 -7.49 -17.21 -0.19
C THR A 146 -7.25 -16.94 1.30
N ASN A 147 -7.49 -15.71 1.77
CA ASN A 147 -7.24 -15.32 3.15
C ASN A 147 -8.16 -14.18 3.61
N PRO A 148 -8.36 -14.00 4.93
CA PRO A 148 -9.24 -12.96 5.47
C PRO A 148 -8.85 -11.54 5.11
N TYR A 149 -7.56 -11.22 4.99
CA TYR A 149 -7.12 -9.90 4.53
C TYR A 149 -7.66 -9.60 3.12
N GLY A 150 -7.49 -10.51 2.17
CA GLY A 150 -8.04 -10.38 0.81
C GLY A 150 -9.57 -10.21 0.83
N TRP A 151 -10.27 -11.00 1.66
CA TRP A 151 -11.71 -10.85 1.83
C TRP A 151 -12.11 -9.47 2.37
N THR A 152 -11.37 -8.91 3.35
CA THR A 152 -11.69 -7.55 3.85
C THR A 152 -11.51 -6.50 2.76
N LYS A 153 -10.49 -6.61 1.92
CA LYS A 153 -10.29 -5.68 0.78
C LYS A 153 -11.41 -5.80 -0.25
N TYR A 154 -11.78 -7.03 -0.62
CA TYR A 154 -12.89 -7.29 -1.54
C TYR A 154 -14.22 -6.78 -1.00
N MET A 155 -14.56 -7.09 0.24
CA MET A 155 -15.79 -6.61 0.89
C MET A 155 -15.83 -5.09 0.95
N THR A 156 -14.71 -4.43 1.24
CA THR A 156 -14.64 -2.97 1.25
C THR A 156 -14.87 -2.39 -0.15
N GLU A 157 -14.34 -3.00 -1.22
CA GLU A 157 -14.67 -2.59 -2.60
C GLU A 157 -16.17 -2.68 -2.86
N GLN A 158 -16.84 -3.75 -2.39
CA GLN A 158 -18.30 -3.92 -2.56
C GLN A 158 -19.08 -2.86 -1.77
N ILE A 159 -18.67 -2.55 -0.52
CA ILE A 159 -19.29 -1.52 0.31
C ILE A 159 -19.20 -0.15 -0.38
N LEU A 160 -18.00 0.24 -0.82
CA LEU A 160 -17.77 1.54 -1.46
C LEU A 160 -18.50 1.65 -2.81
N SER A 161 -18.51 0.58 -3.59
CA SER A 161 -19.26 0.51 -4.85
C SER A 161 -20.78 0.65 -4.62
N GLY A 162 -21.30 -0.02 -3.57
CA GLY A 162 -22.70 0.09 -3.17
C GLY A 162 -23.10 1.50 -2.73
N ILE A 163 -22.23 2.19 -1.97
CA ILE A 163 -22.43 3.58 -1.57
C ILE A 163 -22.49 4.49 -2.80
N ALA A 164 -21.53 4.39 -3.73
CA ALA A 164 -21.52 5.18 -4.95
C ALA A 164 -22.68 4.85 -5.90
N PHE A 165 -23.20 3.62 -5.86
CA PHE A 165 -24.41 3.24 -6.60
C PHE A 165 -25.67 3.90 -6.04
N ALA A 166 -25.81 3.92 -4.71
CA ALA A 166 -26.96 4.48 -4.01
C ALA A 166 -27.01 6.02 -4.06
N ASP A 167 -25.84 6.67 -3.97
CA ASP A 167 -25.72 8.13 -3.97
C ASP A 167 -24.74 8.59 -5.07
N LYS A 168 -25.29 9.21 -6.12
CA LYS A 168 -24.55 9.61 -7.33
C LYS A 168 -23.62 10.80 -7.15
N GLU A 169 -23.62 11.45 -5.98
CA GLU A 169 -22.65 12.49 -5.65
C GLU A 169 -21.31 11.91 -5.18
N TRP A 170 -21.28 10.61 -4.84
CA TRP A 170 -20.03 9.95 -4.47
C TRP A 170 -19.12 9.76 -5.67
N SER A 171 -17.84 10.04 -5.42
CA SER A 171 -16.73 9.69 -6.30
C SER A 171 -15.80 8.76 -5.54
N VAL A 172 -15.65 7.54 -6.01
CA VAL A 172 -14.86 6.47 -5.39
C VAL A 172 -13.80 5.98 -6.36
N VAL A 173 -12.57 5.92 -5.92
CA VAL A 173 -11.47 5.30 -6.66
C VAL A 173 -10.91 4.14 -5.84
N LEU A 174 -10.93 2.95 -6.44
CA LEU A 174 -10.38 1.72 -5.86
C LEU A 174 -9.02 1.45 -6.52
N LEU A 175 -7.93 1.54 -5.75
CA LEU A 175 -6.58 1.30 -6.25
C LEU A 175 -6.11 -0.09 -5.82
N ARG A 176 -6.00 -1.01 -6.77
CA ARG A 176 -5.49 -2.37 -6.54
C ARG A 176 -3.98 -2.39 -6.69
N TYR A 177 -3.29 -2.42 -5.56
CA TYR A 177 -1.82 -2.46 -5.53
C TYR A 177 -1.31 -3.86 -5.74
N PHE A 178 -0.14 -3.95 -6.40
CA PHE A 178 0.67 -5.15 -6.40
C PHE A 178 1.67 -5.09 -5.23
N ASN A 179 2.95 -5.31 -5.40
CA ASN A 179 3.88 -5.42 -4.28
C ASN A 179 4.72 -4.15 -4.12
N PRO A 180 4.34 -3.19 -3.27
CA PRO A 180 5.14 -1.98 -3.07
C PRO A 180 6.46 -2.30 -2.34
N ILE A 181 7.56 -1.79 -2.89
CA ILE A 181 8.91 -1.86 -2.35
C ILE A 181 9.64 -0.54 -2.61
N GLY A 182 10.86 -0.40 -2.16
CA GLY A 182 11.61 0.85 -2.28
C GLY A 182 11.44 1.74 -1.06
N ALA A 183 12.01 2.91 -1.15
CA ALA A 183 11.94 3.97 -0.16
C ALA A 183 12.10 5.32 -0.83
N HIS A 184 11.91 6.42 -0.10
CA HIS A 184 12.22 7.74 -0.59
C HIS A 184 13.75 7.89 -0.80
N GLU A 185 14.16 8.50 -1.90
CA GLU A 185 15.58 8.65 -2.30
C GLU A 185 16.47 9.31 -1.24
N SER A 186 15.90 10.14 -0.36
CA SER A 186 16.62 10.72 0.77
C SER A 186 17.13 9.69 1.79
N GLY A 187 16.51 8.49 1.82
CA GLY A 187 16.72 7.49 2.87
C GLY A 187 16.16 7.91 4.23
N MET A 188 15.29 8.92 4.28
CA MET A 188 14.68 9.38 5.53
C MET A 188 13.40 8.61 5.90
N ILE A 189 12.61 8.16 4.91
CA ILE A 189 11.41 7.37 5.11
C ILE A 189 11.46 6.08 4.30
N GLY A 190 10.91 5.00 4.85
CA GLY A 190 10.89 3.67 4.24
C GLY A 190 9.99 2.71 5.01
N GLU A 191 10.01 1.42 4.66
CA GLU A 191 9.20 0.40 5.33
C GLU A 191 9.89 -0.06 6.63
N ASP A 192 9.22 0.18 7.77
CA ASP A 192 9.67 -0.22 9.11
C ASP A 192 8.54 -0.99 9.83
N PRO A 193 8.32 -2.26 9.48
CA PRO A 193 7.26 -3.06 10.10
C PRO A 193 7.62 -3.41 11.54
N ARG A 194 6.63 -3.35 12.43
CA ARG A 194 6.80 -3.84 13.80
C ARG A 194 6.96 -5.37 13.81
N GLY A 195 7.96 -5.86 14.51
CA GLY A 195 8.23 -7.29 14.65
C GLY A 195 8.92 -7.90 13.42
N ILE A 196 8.53 -9.12 13.08
CA ILE A 196 9.11 -9.86 11.93
C ILE A 196 8.43 -9.38 10.64
N PRO A 197 9.21 -8.90 9.64
CA PRO A 197 8.62 -8.52 8.35
C PRO A 197 7.91 -9.68 7.66
N ASN A 198 6.72 -9.41 7.15
CA ASN A 198 5.96 -10.38 6.33
C ASN A 198 6.25 -10.23 4.83
N ASN A 199 6.71 -9.04 4.40
CA ASN A 199 7.04 -8.75 3.01
C ASN A 199 8.51 -9.07 2.70
N LEU A 200 8.78 -9.40 1.43
CA LEU A 200 10.11 -9.80 0.96
C LEU A 200 11.17 -8.73 1.21
N MET A 201 10.96 -7.50 0.71
CA MET A 201 12.02 -6.47 0.72
C MET A 201 12.46 -6.06 2.13
N PRO A 202 11.59 -5.75 3.11
CA PRO A 202 12.06 -5.41 4.45
C PRO A 202 12.72 -6.60 5.17
N TYR A 203 12.32 -7.85 4.87
CA TYR A 203 13.03 -9.02 5.41
C TYR A 203 14.43 -9.14 4.79
N LEU A 204 14.53 -9.01 3.47
CA LEU A 204 15.76 -9.08 2.71
C LEU A 204 16.77 -8.00 3.17
N THR A 205 16.32 -6.76 3.33
CA THR A 205 17.19 -5.67 3.81
C THR A 205 17.64 -5.87 5.26
N GLN A 206 16.80 -6.48 6.12
CA GLN A 206 17.19 -6.87 7.47
C GLN A 206 18.22 -8.01 7.49
N VAL A 207 18.19 -8.92 6.50
CA VAL A 207 19.26 -9.92 6.32
C VAL A 207 20.53 -9.24 5.84
N ALA A 208 20.45 -8.38 4.84
CA ALA A 208 21.60 -7.67 4.29
C ALA A 208 22.34 -6.80 5.32
N ILE A 209 21.62 -6.18 6.28
CA ILE A 209 22.22 -5.39 7.37
C ILE A 209 22.67 -6.24 8.59
N GLY A 210 22.49 -7.57 8.55
CA GLY A 210 22.88 -8.49 9.61
C GLY A 210 21.92 -8.62 10.80
N ARG A 211 20.71 -8.05 10.71
CA ARG A 211 19.68 -8.23 11.76
C ARG A 211 19.05 -9.63 11.75
N ARG A 212 19.16 -10.32 10.62
CA ARG A 212 18.67 -11.70 10.42
C ARG A 212 19.72 -12.53 9.73
N GLU A 213 19.73 -13.83 10.04
CA GLU A 213 20.75 -14.74 9.55
C GLU A 213 20.63 -14.99 8.03
N LYS A 214 19.42 -15.28 7.55
CA LYS A 214 19.15 -15.64 6.15
C LYS A 214 17.70 -15.41 5.76
N LEU A 215 17.48 -15.26 4.45
CA LEU A 215 16.16 -15.17 3.84
C LEU A 215 15.60 -16.56 3.57
N SER A 216 14.33 -16.79 3.87
CA SER A 216 13.59 -18.00 3.43
C SER A 216 12.90 -17.74 2.10
N VAL A 217 13.29 -18.48 1.06
CA VAL A 217 12.65 -18.51 -0.26
C VAL A 217 11.63 -19.65 -0.26
N TYR A 218 10.35 -19.31 -0.40
CA TYR A 218 9.25 -20.26 -0.24
C TYR A 218 8.90 -20.94 -1.56
N GLY A 219 9.38 -22.19 -1.75
CA GLY A 219 9.20 -22.99 -2.95
C GLY A 219 10.25 -22.68 -4.03
N ASN A 220 10.63 -23.71 -4.77
CA ASN A 220 11.48 -23.62 -5.98
C ASN A 220 10.97 -24.55 -7.09
N ASP A 221 9.71 -24.94 -6.99
CA ASP A 221 9.04 -25.91 -7.86
C ASP A 221 7.76 -25.34 -8.51
N TYR A 222 7.60 -24.00 -8.49
CA TYR A 222 6.53 -23.34 -9.24
C TYR A 222 6.81 -23.41 -10.75
N PRO A 223 5.75 -23.38 -11.61
CA PRO A 223 5.91 -23.30 -13.07
C PRO A 223 6.32 -21.88 -13.50
N THR A 224 7.49 -21.44 -13.05
CA THR A 224 8.11 -20.14 -13.30
C THR A 224 9.56 -20.36 -13.76
N PRO A 225 10.24 -19.38 -14.38
CA PRO A 225 11.56 -19.58 -14.97
C PRO A 225 12.62 -20.14 -14.02
N ASP A 226 12.62 -19.77 -12.75
CA ASP A 226 13.57 -20.24 -11.73
C ASP A 226 12.92 -21.08 -10.62
N GLY A 227 11.63 -21.41 -10.78
CA GLY A 227 10.87 -22.19 -9.83
C GLY A 227 10.36 -21.39 -8.64
N THR A 228 10.71 -20.11 -8.46
CA THR A 228 10.23 -19.27 -7.35
C THR A 228 9.04 -18.41 -7.75
N GLY A 229 8.28 -17.90 -6.77
CA GLY A 229 7.08 -17.11 -7.04
C GLY A 229 7.39 -15.79 -7.74
N VAL A 230 6.58 -15.42 -8.75
CA VAL A 230 6.73 -14.19 -9.55
C VAL A 230 5.70 -13.16 -9.12
N ARG A 231 6.14 -11.93 -8.87
CA ARG A 231 5.30 -10.80 -8.44
C ARG A 231 5.65 -9.53 -9.22
N ASP A 232 4.64 -8.67 -9.38
CA ASP A 232 4.83 -7.31 -9.85
C ASP A 232 5.25 -6.43 -8.66
N TYR A 233 6.50 -5.98 -8.67
CA TYR A 233 7.01 -5.06 -7.66
C TYR A 233 6.94 -3.63 -8.19
N ILE A 234 6.36 -2.75 -7.40
CA ILE A 234 6.23 -1.33 -7.72
C ILE A 234 6.97 -0.47 -6.71
N HIS A 235 7.67 0.55 -7.18
CA HIS A 235 8.33 1.49 -6.29
C HIS A 235 7.30 2.31 -5.49
N VAL A 236 7.48 2.42 -4.18
CA VAL A 236 6.53 3.10 -3.30
C VAL A 236 6.30 4.57 -3.66
N VAL A 237 7.30 5.25 -4.23
CA VAL A 237 7.15 6.64 -4.72
C VAL A 237 6.27 6.69 -5.97
N ASP A 238 6.39 5.74 -6.89
CA ASP A 238 5.50 5.65 -8.05
C ASP A 238 4.07 5.34 -7.61
N LEU A 239 3.91 4.43 -6.64
CA LEU A 239 2.61 4.16 -6.03
C LEU A 239 2.02 5.43 -5.38
N ALA A 240 2.83 6.20 -4.66
CA ALA A 240 2.40 7.48 -4.06
C ALA A 240 1.97 8.50 -5.13
N LYS A 241 2.72 8.63 -6.23
CA LYS A 241 2.33 9.45 -7.39
C LYS A 241 1.01 8.97 -8.01
N GLY A 242 0.76 7.66 -8.03
CA GLY A 242 -0.52 7.07 -8.45
C GLY A 242 -1.70 7.56 -7.60
N HIS A 243 -1.49 7.74 -6.28
CA HIS A 243 -2.50 8.35 -5.40
C HIS A 243 -2.75 9.82 -5.72
N VAL A 244 -1.71 10.58 -6.04
CA VAL A 244 -1.86 11.97 -6.46
C VAL A 244 -2.66 12.06 -7.76
N ALA A 245 -2.42 11.17 -8.73
CA ALA A 245 -3.21 11.08 -9.95
C ALA A 245 -4.67 10.70 -9.65
N ALA A 246 -4.89 9.76 -8.72
CA ALA A 246 -6.23 9.38 -8.27
C ALA A 246 -6.95 10.53 -7.55
N VAL A 247 -6.25 11.40 -6.80
CA VAL A 247 -6.85 12.62 -6.20
C VAL A 247 -7.37 13.55 -7.29
N LYS A 248 -6.60 13.80 -8.34
CA LYS A 248 -7.04 14.63 -9.47
C LYS A 248 -8.28 14.03 -10.14
N TYR A 249 -8.30 12.72 -10.30
CA TYR A 249 -9.45 12.02 -10.91
C TYR A 249 -10.69 12.06 -10.00
N VAL A 250 -10.58 11.73 -8.72
CA VAL A 250 -11.73 11.65 -7.80
C VAL A 250 -12.38 13.00 -7.55
N VAL A 251 -11.64 14.11 -7.70
CA VAL A 251 -12.16 15.46 -7.51
C VAL A 251 -13.09 15.87 -8.68
N SER A 252 -12.80 15.41 -9.89
CA SER A 252 -13.57 15.73 -11.11
C SER A 252 -14.52 14.61 -11.54
N GLY A 253 -14.33 13.39 -11.04
CA GLY A 253 -15.11 12.21 -11.38
C GLY A 253 -16.35 12.01 -10.50
N LEU A 254 -17.22 11.10 -10.94
CA LEU A 254 -18.36 10.59 -10.18
C LEU A 254 -18.45 9.07 -10.36
N GLY A 255 -19.14 8.42 -9.40
CA GLY A 255 -19.32 6.97 -9.41
C GLY A 255 -18.13 6.23 -8.81
N CYS A 256 -17.93 4.98 -9.22
CA CYS A 256 -16.88 4.12 -8.68
C CYS A 256 -16.00 3.59 -9.80
N GLU A 257 -14.71 3.87 -9.75
CA GLU A 257 -13.71 3.43 -10.72
C GLU A 257 -12.59 2.63 -10.05
N VAL A 258 -12.11 1.61 -10.77
CA VAL A 258 -11.05 0.71 -10.31
C VAL A 258 -9.81 0.89 -11.18
N PHE A 259 -8.62 0.90 -10.57
CA PHE A 259 -7.34 0.97 -11.28
C PHE A 259 -6.31 0.03 -10.66
N ASN A 260 -5.58 -0.68 -11.51
CA ASN A 260 -4.39 -1.40 -11.11
C ASN A 260 -3.19 -0.45 -10.99
N LEU A 261 -2.48 -0.50 -9.88
CA LEU A 261 -1.19 0.18 -9.72
C LEU A 261 -0.08 -0.86 -9.61
N GLY A 262 0.53 -1.16 -10.74
CA GLY A 262 1.65 -2.07 -10.91
C GLY A 262 2.53 -1.59 -12.06
N THR A 263 3.62 -2.31 -12.33
CA THR A 263 4.56 -2.02 -13.43
C THR A 263 4.21 -2.78 -14.69
N GLY A 264 3.44 -3.86 -14.58
CA GLY A 264 3.20 -4.82 -15.67
C GLY A 264 4.36 -5.81 -15.87
N ILE A 265 5.36 -5.79 -15.00
CA ILE A 265 6.55 -6.67 -15.09
C ILE A 265 6.59 -7.57 -13.85
N GLY A 266 6.69 -8.88 -14.10
CA GLY A 266 6.85 -9.87 -13.04
C GLY A 266 8.33 -10.17 -12.79
N TYR A 267 8.74 -10.14 -11.52
CA TYR A 267 10.07 -10.58 -11.08
C TYR A 267 9.93 -11.72 -10.08
N SER A 268 10.81 -12.72 -10.20
CA SER A 268 10.86 -13.82 -9.25
C SER A 268 11.50 -13.40 -7.91
N VAL A 269 11.37 -14.25 -6.90
CA VAL A 269 12.06 -13.98 -5.61
C VAL A 269 13.57 -14.00 -5.79
N LEU A 270 14.12 -14.87 -6.63
CA LEU A 270 15.56 -14.91 -6.89
C LEU A 270 16.01 -13.74 -7.75
N ASP A 271 15.21 -13.29 -8.73
CA ASP A 271 15.48 -12.02 -9.45
C ASP A 271 15.66 -10.86 -8.47
N MET A 272 14.78 -10.77 -7.46
CA MET A 272 14.85 -9.72 -6.43
C MET A 272 16.13 -9.82 -5.61
N VAL A 273 16.53 -11.02 -5.18
CA VAL A 273 17.77 -11.23 -4.43
C VAL A 273 18.98 -10.81 -5.26
N HIS A 274 19.08 -11.31 -6.49
CA HIS A 274 20.20 -11.02 -7.38
C HIS A 274 20.28 -9.53 -7.77
N ALA A 275 19.12 -8.92 -8.07
CA ALA A 275 19.08 -7.49 -8.39
C ALA A 275 19.51 -6.64 -7.18
N PHE A 276 19.08 -7.00 -5.98
CA PHE A 276 19.47 -6.30 -4.76
C PHE A 276 20.97 -6.42 -4.49
N GLU A 277 21.53 -7.63 -4.59
CA GLU A 277 22.98 -7.87 -4.45
C GLU A 277 23.78 -7.06 -5.45
N LYS A 278 23.36 -7.07 -6.72
CA LYS A 278 24.02 -6.34 -7.81
C LYS A 278 23.98 -4.84 -7.60
N ALA A 279 22.81 -4.29 -7.27
CA ALA A 279 22.61 -2.84 -7.11
C ALA A 279 23.39 -2.26 -5.94
N ASN A 280 23.61 -3.04 -4.87
CA ASN A 280 24.13 -2.53 -3.59
C ASN A 280 25.50 -3.09 -3.19
N GLY A 281 26.03 -4.08 -3.92
CA GLY A 281 27.31 -4.71 -3.61
C GLY A 281 27.33 -5.51 -2.28
N VAL A 282 26.15 -5.91 -1.79
CA VAL A 282 26.00 -6.68 -0.52
C VAL A 282 25.45 -8.07 -0.82
N LYS A 283 25.82 -9.05 0.04
CA LYS A 283 25.31 -10.41 -0.08
C LYS A 283 24.09 -10.65 0.80
N VAL A 284 23.15 -11.42 0.28
CA VAL A 284 21.91 -11.81 0.98
C VAL A 284 21.88 -13.35 1.07
N PRO A 285 22.37 -13.94 2.16
CA PRO A 285 22.25 -15.37 2.32
C PRO A 285 20.78 -15.80 2.37
N TYR A 286 20.44 -16.87 1.65
CA TYR A 286 19.10 -17.41 1.62
C TYR A 286 19.09 -18.94 1.69
N GLN A 287 17.93 -19.49 2.03
CA GLN A 287 17.64 -20.91 1.94
C GLN A 287 16.27 -21.12 1.26
N ILE A 288 16.17 -22.20 0.49
CA ILE A 288 14.89 -22.63 -0.06
C ILE A 288 14.17 -23.46 0.99
N VAL A 289 12.88 -23.16 1.18
CA VAL A 289 11.98 -23.87 2.10
C VAL A 289 10.70 -24.27 1.36
N GLY A 290 9.84 -25.06 1.97
CA GLY A 290 8.56 -25.47 1.37
C GLY A 290 7.67 -24.28 1.01
N ARG A 291 6.75 -24.47 0.05
CA ARG A 291 5.78 -23.44 -0.37
C ARG A 291 4.93 -22.97 0.81
N ARG A 292 4.55 -21.68 0.81
CA ARG A 292 3.50 -21.21 1.72
C ARG A 292 2.13 -21.58 1.16
N PRO A 293 1.20 -22.03 2.02
CA PRO A 293 -0.18 -22.26 1.60
C PRO A 293 -0.81 -20.99 1.01
N GLY A 294 -1.48 -21.14 -0.14
CA GLY A 294 -2.19 -20.05 -0.80
C GLY A 294 -1.35 -19.13 -1.68
N ASP A 295 -0.02 -19.35 -1.78
CA ASP A 295 0.81 -18.57 -2.72
C ASP A 295 0.53 -19.00 -4.18
N LEU A 296 0.29 -18.01 -5.04
CA LEU A 296 0.16 -18.19 -6.48
C LEU A 296 1.54 -18.22 -7.15
N PRO A 297 1.74 -19.00 -8.24
CA PRO A 297 2.99 -19.00 -8.99
C PRO A 297 3.36 -17.62 -9.52
N THR A 298 2.41 -16.93 -10.12
CA THR A 298 2.62 -15.65 -10.81
C THR A 298 1.47 -14.69 -10.54
N CYS A 299 1.80 -13.40 -10.31
CA CYS A 299 0.82 -12.34 -10.14
C CYS A 299 1.42 -11.00 -10.57
N TYR A 300 0.96 -10.44 -11.71
CA TYR A 300 1.36 -9.12 -12.21
C TYR A 300 0.22 -8.40 -12.93
N ALA A 301 0.31 -7.06 -12.98
CA ALA A 301 -0.72 -6.18 -13.49
C ALA A 301 -0.74 -6.04 -15.01
N ASP A 302 -1.91 -5.69 -15.55
CA ASP A 302 -2.00 -4.85 -16.75
C ASP A 302 -2.23 -3.40 -16.29
N PRO A 303 -1.26 -2.46 -16.43
CA PRO A 303 -1.39 -1.08 -15.98
C PRO A 303 -2.02 -0.14 -17.03
N ALA A 304 -2.42 -0.64 -18.21
CA ALA A 304 -2.84 0.17 -19.35
C ALA A 304 -4.02 1.11 -19.04
N LYS A 305 -4.94 0.72 -18.17
CA LYS A 305 -6.06 1.58 -17.76
C LYS A 305 -5.57 2.77 -16.94
N SER A 306 -4.68 2.56 -15.99
CA SER A 306 -4.09 3.63 -15.17
C SER A 306 -3.31 4.62 -16.02
N GLU A 307 -2.54 4.14 -16.99
CA GLU A 307 -1.80 5.00 -17.92
C GLU A 307 -2.76 5.84 -18.78
N ARG A 308 -3.77 5.24 -19.37
CA ARG A 308 -4.73 5.93 -20.26
C ARG A 308 -5.62 6.92 -19.52
N VAL A 309 -6.15 6.56 -18.36
CA VAL A 309 -7.22 7.31 -17.67
C VAL A 309 -6.67 8.26 -16.61
N LEU A 310 -5.71 7.82 -15.80
CA LEU A 310 -5.08 8.65 -14.77
C LEU A 310 -3.89 9.46 -15.30
N GLY A 311 -3.38 9.13 -16.52
CA GLY A 311 -2.12 9.69 -17.03
C GLY A 311 -0.93 9.31 -16.16
N TRP A 312 -1.01 8.15 -15.48
CA TRP A 312 0.01 7.68 -14.54
C TRP A 312 0.65 6.39 -15.02
N LYS A 313 1.96 6.32 -14.88
CA LYS A 313 2.80 5.17 -15.18
C LYS A 313 3.89 5.04 -14.13
N ALA A 314 4.25 3.80 -13.77
CA ALA A 314 5.44 3.53 -12.97
C ALA A 314 6.71 3.85 -13.77
N GLU A 315 7.60 4.64 -13.19
CA GLU A 315 8.81 5.15 -13.85
C GLU A 315 10.08 4.48 -13.33
N LYS A 316 10.11 4.11 -12.03
CA LYS A 316 11.29 3.53 -11.38
C LYS A 316 11.41 2.04 -11.69
N ASN A 317 12.63 1.61 -12.01
CA ASN A 317 12.96 0.23 -12.34
C ASN A 317 13.36 -0.59 -11.10
N LEU A 318 13.67 -1.87 -11.30
CA LEU A 318 14.05 -2.79 -10.23
C LEU A 318 15.35 -2.36 -9.51
N GLU A 319 16.31 -1.79 -10.21
CA GLU A 319 17.56 -1.29 -9.63
C GLU A 319 17.28 -0.11 -8.68
N ASP A 320 16.43 0.83 -9.09
CA ASP A 320 15.98 1.95 -8.25
C ASP A 320 15.30 1.44 -6.97
N MET A 321 14.40 0.46 -7.11
CA MET A 321 13.69 -0.16 -5.98
C MET A 321 14.66 -0.76 -4.97
N CYS A 322 15.67 -1.51 -5.45
CA CYS A 322 16.68 -2.15 -4.62
C CYS A 322 17.61 -1.13 -3.94
N ARG A 323 18.08 -0.14 -4.71
CA ARG A 323 18.98 0.90 -4.22
C ARG A 323 18.30 1.76 -3.15
N ASP A 324 17.08 2.22 -3.41
CA ASP A 324 16.38 3.11 -2.49
C ASP A 324 15.95 2.36 -1.21
N SER A 325 15.58 1.06 -1.30
CA SER A 325 15.35 0.20 -0.14
C SER A 325 16.61 0.08 0.74
N TRP A 326 17.77 -0.12 0.12
CA TRP A 326 19.02 -0.24 0.85
C TRP A 326 19.48 1.10 1.44
N ASN A 327 19.32 2.19 0.69
CA ASN A 327 19.61 3.54 1.19
C ASN A 327 18.84 3.86 2.47
N TRP A 328 17.56 3.45 2.54
CA TRP A 328 16.77 3.56 3.76
C TRP A 328 17.33 2.66 4.88
N GLN A 329 17.47 1.36 4.63
CA GLN A 329 17.86 0.38 5.68
C GLN A 329 19.26 0.64 6.20
N SER A 330 20.23 0.99 5.35
CA SER A 330 21.60 1.27 5.75
C SER A 330 21.75 2.51 6.61
N LYS A 331 20.95 3.56 6.33
CA LYS A 331 20.90 4.78 7.15
C LYS A 331 20.07 4.62 8.42
N ASN A 332 19.19 3.63 8.46
CA ASN A 332 18.29 3.36 9.57
C ASN A 332 18.33 1.86 9.94
N PRO A 333 19.46 1.37 10.48
CA PRO A 333 19.63 -0.06 10.77
C PRO A 333 18.52 -0.62 11.68
N MET A 334 18.01 0.19 12.60
CA MET A 334 16.94 -0.16 13.55
C MET A 334 15.58 0.47 13.17
N GLY A 335 15.39 0.84 11.91
CA GLY A 335 14.19 1.53 11.45
C GLY A 335 14.11 2.96 11.96
N TYR A 336 12.93 3.43 12.32
CA TYR A 336 12.74 4.77 12.91
C TYR A 336 13.34 4.87 14.34
N GLY A 337 13.77 3.75 14.92
CA GLY A 337 14.21 3.66 16.30
C GLY A 337 13.05 3.84 17.31
N GLU A 338 13.35 3.73 18.59
CA GLU A 338 12.41 4.00 19.68
C GLU A 338 12.14 5.50 19.86
#